data_1ed91baef775f4a771e83fdd8b3ce5f9
#
_entry.id   1ed91baef775f4a771e83fdd8b3ce5f9
#
_cell.length_a   1.000
_cell.length_b   1.000
_cell.length_c   1.000
_cell.angle_alpha   90.00
_cell.angle_beta   90.00
_cell.angle_gamma   90.00
#
_symmetry.space_group_name_H-M   'P 1'
#
loop_
_entity.id
_entity.type
_entity.pdbx_description
1 polymer ?
#
loop_
_entity_poly.entity_id
_entity_poly.type
_entity_poly.pdbx_seq_one_letter_code
_entity_poly.pdbx_strand_id
1 'polypeptide(L)'
;MDINAGIIDQWVNGIVMKQRELLDSLVSGNDVTRKKSAAFVLLCIATLYDISYVEAAEYFTDGGNDAGVDGIHIGDVVDDEFVVTFFQGKYKDNLEGNNQFPETEIDKAIATVSYLLDPKKPCDFLNDRLRPKIEEARSLINDGFIPYVHFFLCNNGQKWSETAQKKIDQSGFSNKIEWLHVNHDKLFSIKQNKKNVNDKFQLQGAAIIDDQFAFRRVLVGKIPAIEIKDLFDKHGDLLLERNIRRYLGITNRVNKAVAKTLLDEKQKNNFYFFNNGITMICNKFRHNVFQGSDYVVSVEGIKIVNGGQTCKIIQETLNNLQKNNSQTDFSRVFILLRLYELAENDQEFVRDITFATNSQNPVELQDLHSNDEIQQQLEMGISELGFSYKRFRGGDSVAENISPTEAATAVLSVWRQLPHQAKFMHGKLFGELYDTIFNGLNPAQLVLAVSILRQVKDVENYLERKTLVSFERIKNYFVQEKELTELKKDFISYSSYFLAMIIGQQLLRENGILLQQVTHRNFHELKDYLEKHFGEIYLQSIQILERAIVSLYGSDKEISFQRLSATFRRGDLLEELSLT
;
A
#
# COMPACT_ATOMS: atom_id res chain seq x y z
N MET A 1 6.59 30.67 -12.53
CA MET A 1 5.70 29.65 -11.92
C MET A 1 6.07 28.33 -12.52
N ASP A 2 6.41 27.36 -11.69
CA ASP A 2 6.65 25.98 -12.13
C ASP A 2 5.32 25.33 -12.53
N ILE A 3 5.26 24.76 -13.73
CA ILE A 3 4.02 24.19 -14.30
C ILE A 3 3.57 22.98 -13.46
N ASN A 4 4.50 22.12 -13.08
CA ASN A 4 4.17 20.92 -12.31
C ASN A 4 3.72 21.28 -10.89
N ALA A 5 4.38 22.25 -10.24
CA ALA A 5 3.94 22.78 -8.96
C ALA A 5 2.52 23.36 -9.03
N GLY A 6 2.19 24.08 -10.12
CA GLY A 6 0.84 24.56 -10.38
C GLY A 6 -0.19 23.45 -10.56
N ILE A 7 0.17 22.35 -11.21
CA ILE A 7 -0.72 21.18 -11.39
C ILE A 7 -0.94 20.47 -10.05
N ILE A 8 0.11 20.30 -9.23
CA ILE A 8 -0.03 19.73 -7.89
C ILE A 8 -0.96 20.59 -7.03
N ASP A 9 -0.84 21.92 -7.08
CA ASP A 9 -1.76 22.81 -6.37
C ASP A 9 -3.21 22.63 -6.83
N GLN A 10 -3.47 22.48 -8.14
CA GLN A 10 -4.81 22.20 -8.66
C GLN A 10 -5.33 20.86 -8.13
N TRP A 11 -4.50 19.82 -8.04
CA TRP A 11 -4.92 18.54 -7.48
C TRP A 11 -5.21 18.64 -5.98
N VAL A 12 -4.37 19.35 -5.22
CA VAL A 12 -4.60 19.59 -3.79
C VAL A 12 -5.92 20.34 -3.57
N ASN A 13 -6.16 21.42 -4.33
CA ASN A 13 -7.42 22.16 -4.27
C ASN A 13 -8.62 21.30 -4.70
N GLY A 14 -8.44 20.45 -5.69
CA GLY A 14 -9.45 19.46 -6.12
C GLY A 14 -9.82 18.45 -5.03
N ILE A 15 -8.81 17.97 -4.26
CA ILE A 15 -9.04 17.09 -3.09
C ILE A 15 -9.79 17.86 -2.00
N VAL A 16 -9.38 19.09 -1.69
CA VAL A 16 -10.06 19.93 -0.68
C VAL A 16 -11.53 20.13 -1.01
N MET A 17 -11.88 20.26 -2.28
CA MET A 17 -13.27 20.44 -2.73
C MET A 17 -14.06 19.13 -2.77
N LYS A 18 -13.49 18.08 -3.38
CA LYS A 18 -14.19 16.81 -3.64
C LYS A 18 -14.19 15.85 -2.46
N GLN A 19 -13.20 15.93 -1.58
CA GLN A 19 -13.01 15.05 -0.42
C GLN A 19 -13.21 15.82 0.90
N ARG A 20 -14.14 16.78 0.91
CA ARG A 20 -14.36 17.67 2.03
C ARG A 20 -14.67 16.92 3.32
N GLU A 21 -15.60 15.98 3.27
CA GLU A 21 -16.00 15.18 4.44
C GLU A 21 -14.84 14.36 4.99
N LEU A 22 -14.04 13.75 4.11
CA LEU A 22 -12.83 13.02 4.51
C LEU A 22 -11.85 13.94 5.22
N LEU A 23 -11.53 15.11 4.63
CA LEU A 23 -10.62 16.07 5.25
C LEU A 23 -11.17 16.65 6.57
N ASP A 24 -12.46 16.90 6.65
CA ASP A 24 -13.12 17.35 7.88
C ASP A 24 -13.07 16.28 8.99
N SER A 25 -12.98 14.99 8.62
CA SER A 25 -12.75 13.90 9.58
C SER A 25 -11.28 13.80 10.02
N LEU A 26 -10.34 14.27 9.22
CA LEU A 26 -8.91 14.18 9.49
C LEU A 26 -8.36 15.39 10.24
N VAL A 27 -8.85 16.57 9.91
CA VAL A 27 -8.34 17.86 10.42
C VAL A 27 -9.47 18.60 11.11
N SER A 28 -9.29 18.90 12.39
CA SER A 28 -10.26 19.69 13.16
C SER A 28 -10.21 21.18 12.77
N GLY A 29 -11.40 21.79 12.64
CA GLY A 29 -11.56 23.21 12.36
C GLY A 29 -11.62 23.57 10.87
N ASN A 30 -11.81 24.88 10.59
CA ASN A 30 -11.99 25.41 9.23
C ASN A 30 -10.73 26.02 8.63
N ASP A 31 -9.53 25.68 9.14
CA ASP A 31 -8.27 26.20 8.62
C ASP A 31 -7.96 25.60 7.24
N VAL A 32 -8.11 26.43 6.21
CA VAL A 32 -7.88 26.04 4.81
C VAL A 32 -6.42 25.62 4.57
N THR A 33 -5.46 26.23 5.24
CA THR A 33 -4.03 25.92 5.09
C THR A 33 -3.74 24.51 5.63
N ARG A 34 -4.29 24.16 6.78
CA ARG A 34 -4.17 22.81 7.35
C ARG A 34 -4.85 21.77 6.47
N LYS A 35 -6.04 22.07 5.92
CA LYS A 35 -6.73 21.18 4.99
C LYS A 35 -5.94 20.96 3.70
N LYS A 36 -5.30 21.99 3.15
CA LYS A 36 -4.40 21.86 1.99
C LYS A 36 -3.17 20.99 2.30
N SER A 37 -2.55 21.19 3.47
CA SER A 37 -1.42 20.36 3.91
C SER A 37 -1.82 18.90 4.04
N ALA A 38 -2.95 18.59 4.69
CA ALA A 38 -3.50 17.24 4.80
C ALA A 38 -3.84 16.64 3.43
N ALA A 39 -4.47 17.43 2.54
CA ALA A 39 -4.77 17.01 1.17
C ALA A 39 -3.50 16.67 0.39
N PHE A 40 -2.41 17.42 0.59
CA PHE A 40 -1.12 17.14 -0.03
C PHE A 40 -0.50 15.83 0.49
N VAL A 41 -0.55 15.58 1.80
CA VAL A 41 -0.10 14.30 2.38
C VAL A 41 -0.91 13.13 1.84
N LEU A 42 -2.24 13.25 1.80
CA LEU A 42 -3.11 12.24 1.19
C LEU A 42 -2.79 12.02 -0.29
N LEU A 43 -2.53 13.09 -1.05
CA LEU A 43 -2.12 13.00 -2.45
C LEU A 43 -0.82 12.20 -2.60
N CYS A 44 0.17 12.46 -1.73
CA CYS A 44 1.44 11.73 -1.75
C CYS A 44 1.23 10.25 -1.44
N ILE A 45 0.55 9.92 -0.35
CA ILE A 45 0.28 8.53 0.06
C ILE A 45 -0.52 7.80 -1.04
N ALA A 46 -1.64 8.37 -1.48
CA ALA A 46 -2.49 7.77 -2.50
C ALA A 46 -1.76 7.57 -3.84
N THR A 47 -0.88 8.51 -4.22
CA THR A 47 -0.10 8.41 -5.46
C THR A 47 1.00 7.36 -5.35
N LEU A 48 1.72 7.30 -4.22
CA LEU A 48 2.83 6.38 -4.00
C LEU A 48 2.38 4.94 -3.81
N TYR A 49 1.23 4.73 -3.18
CA TYR A 49 0.66 3.39 -2.95
C TYR A 49 -0.38 2.97 -4.00
N ASP A 50 -0.74 3.86 -4.93
CA ASP A 50 -1.80 3.66 -5.92
C ASP A 50 -3.12 3.20 -5.27
N ILE A 51 -3.51 3.87 -4.19
CA ILE A 51 -4.71 3.61 -3.39
C ILE A 51 -5.66 4.82 -3.43
N SER A 52 -6.90 4.59 -3.01
CA SER A 52 -7.87 5.67 -2.86
C SER A 52 -7.49 6.64 -1.74
N TYR A 53 -8.07 7.86 -1.76
CA TYR A 53 -7.86 8.81 -0.67
C TYR A 53 -8.44 8.32 0.66
N VAL A 54 -9.48 7.50 0.63
CA VAL A 54 -10.08 6.88 1.82
C VAL A 54 -9.10 5.89 2.45
N GLU A 55 -8.50 5.00 1.65
CA GLU A 55 -7.46 4.09 2.12
C GLU A 55 -6.20 4.84 2.57
N ALA A 56 -5.80 5.90 1.87
CA ALA A 56 -4.66 6.75 2.27
C ALA A 56 -4.89 7.43 3.62
N ALA A 57 -6.13 7.75 3.97
CA ALA A 57 -6.48 8.33 5.25
C ALA A 57 -6.26 7.38 6.45
N GLU A 58 -6.23 6.07 6.23
CA GLU A 58 -5.89 5.09 7.27
C GLU A 58 -4.40 5.19 7.68
N TYR A 59 -3.55 5.69 6.78
CA TYR A 59 -2.12 5.90 7.06
C TYR A 59 -1.81 7.27 7.66
N PHE A 60 -2.77 8.20 7.60
CA PHE A 60 -2.61 9.58 8.02
C PHE A 60 -2.57 9.75 9.54
N THR A 61 -1.52 10.34 10.07
CA THR A 61 -1.28 10.52 11.52
C THR A 61 -1.01 11.96 11.94
N ASP A 62 -0.99 12.92 10.99
CA ASP A 62 -0.74 14.34 11.27
C ASP A 62 -1.68 14.89 12.35
N GLY A 63 -1.12 15.69 13.23
CA GLY A 63 -1.82 16.32 14.36
C GLY A 63 -0.85 16.84 15.42
N GLY A 64 -1.39 17.25 16.56
CA GLY A 64 -0.53 17.56 17.71
C GLY A 64 0.19 16.29 18.21
N ASN A 65 1.46 16.40 18.60
CA ASN A 65 2.25 15.26 19.11
C ASN A 65 2.46 14.11 18.10
N ASP A 66 2.59 14.43 16.82
CA ASP A 66 2.86 13.48 15.74
C ASP A 66 4.36 13.20 15.52
N ALA A 67 5.21 13.84 16.32
CA ALA A 67 6.68 13.74 16.20
C ALA A 67 7.22 14.08 14.79
N GLY A 68 6.46 14.80 13.96
CA GLY A 68 6.79 15.15 12.58
C GLY A 68 6.52 14.02 11.59
N VAL A 69 5.67 13.05 11.95
CA VAL A 69 5.22 11.96 11.08
C VAL A 69 3.77 12.22 10.68
N ASP A 70 3.57 12.67 9.45
CA ASP A 70 2.24 13.00 8.91
C ASP A 70 1.49 11.75 8.43
N GLY A 71 2.20 10.64 8.24
CA GLY A 71 1.61 9.35 7.89
C GLY A 71 2.56 8.18 8.16
N ILE A 72 2.00 7.02 8.47
CA ILE A 72 2.74 5.77 8.66
C ILE A 72 1.98 4.60 8.06
N HIS A 73 2.71 3.69 7.42
CA HIS A 73 2.23 2.38 6.99
C HIS A 73 3.16 1.29 7.49
N ILE A 74 2.58 0.21 8.00
CA ILE A 74 3.29 -1.00 8.42
C ILE A 74 2.85 -2.11 7.47
N GLY A 75 3.80 -2.64 6.70
CA GLY A 75 3.56 -3.74 5.78
C GLY A 75 3.44 -5.08 6.50
N ASP A 76 2.90 -6.07 5.79
CA ASP A 76 2.82 -7.45 6.29
C ASP A 76 4.23 -8.02 6.53
N VAL A 77 4.31 -8.97 7.46
CA VAL A 77 5.54 -9.73 7.68
C VAL A 77 5.68 -10.79 6.60
N VAL A 78 6.81 -10.76 5.89
CA VAL A 78 7.17 -11.72 4.86
C VAL A 78 8.61 -12.16 5.08
N ASP A 79 8.87 -13.47 5.18
CA ASP A 79 10.22 -14.03 5.41
C ASP A 79 10.96 -13.41 6.63
N ASP A 80 10.26 -13.24 7.74
CA ASP A 80 10.75 -12.62 8.98
C ASP A 80 11.12 -11.12 8.85
N GLU A 81 10.74 -10.46 7.77
CA GLU A 81 10.98 -9.05 7.49
C GLU A 81 9.67 -8.29 7.31
N PHE A 82 9.64 -7.01 7.65
CA PHE A 82 8.49 -6.14 7.39
C PHE A 82 8.94 -4.71 7.05
N VAL A 83 8.09 -3.97 6.36
CA VAL A 83 8.40 -2.59 5.94
C VAL A 83 7.63 -1.61 6.80
N VAL A 84 8.33 -0.62 7.36
CA VAL A 84 7.74 0.54 8.02
C VAL A 84 7.97 1.75 7.13
N THR A 85 6.91 2.38 6.66
CA THR A 85 7.00 3.56 5.81
C THR A 85 6.48 4.78 6.55
N PHE A 86 7.32 5.79 6.70
CA PHE A 86 6.97 7.10 7.24
C PHE A 86 6.78 8.11 6.13
N PHE A 87 5.84 9.02 6.31
CA PHE A 87 5.57 10.15 5.42
C PHE A 87 5.65 11.45 6.20
N GLN A 88 6.35 12.43 5.63
CA GLN A 88 6.32 13.80 6.09
C GLN A 88 6.07 14.73 4.89
N GLY A 89 5.03 15.55 4.96
CA GLY A 89 4.62 16.45 3.89
C GLY A 89 4.87 17.92 4.24
N LYS A 90 5.44 18.67 3.31
CA LYS A 90 5.64 20.12 3.43
C LYS A 90 5.07 20.80 2.19
N TYR A 91 3.81 21.19 2.28
CA TYR A 91 3.13 21.92 1.22
C TYR A 91 3.28 23.44 1.45
N LYS A 92 3.57 24.17 0.39
CA LYS A 92 3.64 25.64 0.39
C LYS A 92 2.81 26.18 -0.77
N ASP A 93 2.12 27.30 -0.55
CA ASP A 93 1.37 28.01 -1.60
C ASP A 93 2.27 28.71 -2.64
N ASN A 94 3.60 28.61 -2.50
CA ASN A 94 4.55 29.12 -3.49
C ASN A 94 4.64 28.13 -4.68
N LEU A 95 4.08 28.54 -5.80
CA LEU A 95 4.01 27.75 -7.04
C LEU A 95 5.26 27.88 -7.93
N GLU A 96 6.33 28.52 -7.45
CA GLU A 96 7.59 28.62 -8.21
C GLU A 96 8.34 27.29 -8.26
N GLY A 97 8.07 26.40 -7.28
CA GLY A 97 8.64 25.06 -7.24
C GLY A 97 10.12 24.98 -6.82
N ASN A 98 10.72 26.11 -6.41
CA ASN A 98 12.14 26.23 -6.09
C ASN A 98 12.45 26.15 -4.58
N ASN A 99 11.44 25.99 -3.73
CA ASN A 99 11.63 25.86 -2.28
C ASN A 99 12.24 24.51 -1.93
N GLN A 100 13.39 24.53 -1.28
CA GLN A 100 14.00 23.29 -0.77
C GLN A 100 13.21 22.72 0.41
N PHE A 101 13.29 21.40 0.58
CA PHE A 101 12.79 20.74 1.77
C PHE A 101 13.57 21.24 2.99
N PRO A 102 12.89 21.65 4.09
CA PRO A 102 13.56 22.31 5.21
C PRO A 102 14.58 21.39 5.91
N GLU A 103 15.80 21.89 6.13
CA GLU A 103 16.86 21.14 6.78
C GLU A 103 16.51 20.76 8.23
N THR A 104 15.82 21.66 8.95
CA THR A 104 15.35 21.40 10.31
C THR A 104 14.38 20.21 10.40
N GLU A 105 13.64 19.93 9.34
CA GLU A 105 12.74 18.78 9.29
C GLU A 105 13.51 17.47 9.05
N ILE A 106 14.66 17.54 8.35
CA ILE A 106 15.57 16.38 8.23
C ILE A 106 16.14 16.01 9.60
N ASP A 107 16.59 16.99 10.38
CA ASP A 107 17.11 16.77 11.74
C ASP A 107 16.04 16.11 12.63
N LYS A 108 14.80 16.60 12.55
CA LYS A 108 13.67 16.00 13.27
C LYS A 108 13.38 14.58 12.79
N ALA A 109 13.35 14.34 11.49
CA ALA A 109 13.07 13.02 10.93
C ALA A 109 14.10 11.98 11.38
N ILE A 110 15.40 12.32 11.37
CA ILE A 110 16.48 11.46 11.88
C ILE A 110 16.27 11.14 13.36
N ALA A 111 16.02 12.16 14.19
CA ALA A 111 15.78 11.98 15.62
C ALA A 111 14.52 11.14 15.88
N THR A 112 13.44 11.43 15.15
CA THR A 112 12.14 10.76 15.27
C THR A 112 12.24 9.27 14.98
N VAL A 113 12.82 8.87 13.85
CA VAL A 113 12.92 7.45 13.46
C VAL A 113 13.76 6.68 14.48
N SER A 114 14.89 7.24 14.93
CA SER A 114 15.74 6.60 15.93
C SER A 114 15.02 6.41 17.26
N TYR A 115 14.12 7.34 17.57
CA TYR A 115 13.31 7.29 18.79
C TYR A 115 12.13 6.34 18.67
N LEU A 116 11.36 6.43 17.59
CA LEU A 116 10.11 5.70 17.40
C LEU A 116 10.31 4.20 17.30
N LEU A 117 11.41 3.76 16.68
CA LEU A 117 11.70 2.33 16.50
C LEU A 117 12.48 1.69 17.67
N ASP A 118 12.88 2.47 18.66
CA ASP A 118 13.51 1.93 19.87
C ASP A 118 12.44 1.46 20.88
N PRO A 119 12.26 0.14 21.10
CA PRO A 119 11.23 -0.36 22.01
C PRO A 119 11.41 0.06 23.48
N LYS A 120 12.61 0.52 23.86
CA LYS A 120 12.94 0.93 25.23
C LYS A 120 12.55 2.38 25.53
N LYS A 121 12.25 3.19 24.51
CA LYS A 121 11.91 4.59 24.71
C LYS A 121 10.39 4.78 24.91
N PRO A 122 9.95 5.67 25.84
CA PRO A 122 8.54 5.93 26.05
C PRO A 122 7.92 6.60 24.81
N CYS A 123 6.69 6.29 24.49
CA CYS A 123 5.95 6.90 23.37
C CYS A 123 4.57 7.43 23.79
N ASP A 124 4.35 7.59 25.11
CA ASP A 124 3.08 8.06 25.69
C ASP A 124 2.70 9.47 25.27
N PHE A 125 3.67 10.27 24.81
CA PHE A 125 3.47 11.63 24.32
C PHE A 125 2.92 11.68 22.89
N LEU A 126 2.94 10.57 22.15
CA LEU A 126 2.43 10.52 20.79
C LEU A 126 0.90 10.60 20.77
N ASN A 127 0.37 11.16 19.70
CA ASN A 127 -1.07 11.24 19.52
C ASN A 127 -1.73 9.85 19.36
N ASP A 128 -3.04 9.82 19.57
CA ASP A 128 -3.85 8.59 19.61
C ASP A 128 -3.87 7.84 18.24
N ARG A 129 -3.39 8.44 17.15
CA ARG A 129 -3.27 7.81 15.81
C ARG A 129 -1.90 7.18 15.55
N LEU A 130 -0.84 7.89 15.95
CA LEU A 130 0.53 7.45 15.69
C LEU A 130 0.99 6.42 16.72
N ARG A 131 0.65 6.61 17.99
CA ARG A 131 1.08 5.75 19.09
C ARG A 131 0.78 4.27 18.86
N PRO A 132 -0.47 3.85 18.55
CA PRO A 132 -0.77 2.43 18.34
C PRO A 132 0.06 1.80 17.20
N LYS A 133 0.29 2.54 16.12
CA LYS A 133 1.09 2.07 14.98
C LYS A 133 2.57 1.91 15.34
N ILE A 134 3.13 2.83 16.11
CA ILE A 134 4.51 2.72 16.61
C ILE A 134 4.64 1.52 17.57
N GLU A 135 3.69 1.32 18.47
CA GLU A 135 3.70 0.17 19.37
C GLU A 135 3.54 -1.16 18.62
N GLU A 136 2.76 -1.17 17.55
CA GLU A 136 2.65 -2.32 16.64
C GLU A 136 4.00 -2.64 15.97
N ALA A 137 4.69 -1.65 15.39
CA ALA A 137 6.01 -1.83 14.80
C ALA A 137 7.03 -2.33 15.84
N ARG A 138 7.03 -1.75 17.05
CA ARG A 138 7.90 -2.17 18.17
C ARG A 138 7.60 -3.59 18.63
N SER A 139 6.32 -3.98 18.64
CA SER A 139 5.92 -5.33 18.98
C SER A 139 6.47 -6.34 17.97
N LEU A 140 6.46 -6.02 16.67
CA LEU A 140 7.08 -6.85 15.64
C LEU A 140 8.61 -6.96 15.83
N ILE A 141 9.27 -5.85 16.15
CA ILE A 141 10.72 -5.85 16.44
C ILE A 141 11.02 -6.71 17.67
N ASN A 142 10.22 -6.63 18.72
CA ASN A 142 10.42 -7.44 19.93
C ASN A 142 10.18 -8.94 19.69
N ASP A 143 9.31 -9.28 18.73
CA ASP A 143 9.09 -10.67 18.30
C ASP A 143 10.22 -11.20 17.40
N GLY A 144 11.21 -10.36 17.08
CA GLY A 144 12.41 -10.72 16.31
C GLY A 144 12.33 -10.45 14.81
N PHE A 145 11.22 -9.86 14.33
CA PHE A 145 11.10 -9.48 12.93
C PHE A 145 11.97 -8.27 12.59
N ILE A 146 12.53 -8.25 11.39
CA ILE A 146 13.49 -7.25 10.94
C ILE A 146 12.76 -6.12 10.19
N PRO A 147 12.77 -4.87 10.70
CA PRO A 147 12.16 -3.74 10.00
C PRO A 147 13.05 -3.22 8.88
N TYR A 148 12.46 -2.98 7.71
CA TYR A 148 12.99 -2.09 6.68
C TYR A 148 12.24 -0.76 6.74
N VAL A 149 12.98 0.33 6.78
CA VAL A 149 12.39 1.65 6.97
C VAL A 149 12.53 2.48 5.71
N HIS A 150 11.38 2.95 5.20
CA HIS A 150 11.32 3.97 4.16
C HIS A 150 10.84 5.28 4.77
N PHE A 151 11.52 6.38 4.49
CA PHE A 151 11.07 7.70 4.92
C PHE A 151 10.85 8.59 3.70
N PHE A 152 9.58 8.85 3.37
CA PHE A 152 9.19 9.75 2.30
C PHE A 152 9.12 11.19 2.82
N LEU A 153 10.01 12.02 2.33
CA LEU A 153 10.05 13.46 2.56
C LEU A 153 9.45 14.15 1.35
N CYS A 154 8.19 14.56 1.49
CA CYS A 154 7.36 15.06 0.40
C CYS A 154 7.25 16.59 0.46
N ASN A 155 7.47 17.28 -0.66
CA ASN A 155 7.15 18.69 -0.78
C ASN A 155 6.76 19.07 -2.21
N ASN A 156 6.17 20.22 -2.39
CA ASN A 156 5.93 20.78 -3.72
C ASN A 156 7.09 21.69 -4.20
N GLY A 157 8.32 21.36 -3.82
CA GLY A 157 9.55 22.09 -4.10
C GLY A 157 10.71 21.17 -4.46
N GLN A 158 11.92 21.61 -4.14
CA GLN A 158 13.15 20.90 -4.44
C GLN A 158 13.60 20.01 -3.27
N LYS A 159 14.54 19.11 -3.56
CA LYS A 159 15.20 18.27 -2.56
C LYS A 159 15.92 19.14 -1.52
N TRP A 160 16.20 18.57 -0.38
CA TRP A 160 17.02 19.18 0.68
C TRP A 160 18.45 19.49 0.21
N SER A 161 19.13 20.33 0.98
CA SER A 161 20.50 20.78 0.69
C SER A 161 21.53 19.64 0.81
N GLU A 162 22.73 19.86 0.22
CA GLU A 162 23.87 18.94 0.42
C GLU A 162 24.27 18.83 1.90
N THR A 163 24.11 19.90 2.67
CA THR A 163 24.36 19.89 4.12
C THR A 163 23.41 18.93 4.83
N ALA A 164 22.13 18.96 4.50
CA ALA A 164 21.14 18.03 5.04
C ALA A 164 21.43 16.57 4.59
N GLN A 165 21.90 16.36 3.35
CA GLN A 165 22.33 15.05 2.89
C GLN A 165 23.49 14.50 3.73
N LYS A 166 24.50 15.34 4.03
CA LYS A 166 25.61 14.94 4.92
C LYS A 166 25.13 14.53 6.31
N LYS A 167 24.12 15.20 6.86
CA LYS A 167 23.53 14.83 8.15
C LYS A 167 22.85 13.45 8.09
N ILE A 168 22.12 13.17 7.01
CA ILE A 168 21.56 11.84 6.75
C ILE A 168 22.67 10.78 6.70
N ASP A 169 23.73 11.04 5.95
CA ASP A 169 24.86 10.11 5.79
C ASP A 169 25.60 9.87 7.12
N GLN A 170 25.69 10.87 7.97
CA GLN A 170 26.35 10.82 9.27
C GLN A 170 25.44 10.28 10.39
N SER A 171 24.14 10.14 10.16
CA SER A 171 23.17 9.69 11.18
C SER A 171 23.39 8.25 11.68
N GLY A 172 24.20 7.47 10.97
CA GLY A 172 24.35 6.03 11.22
C GLY A 172 23.20 5.16 10.70
N PHE A 173 22.20 5.78 10.07
CA PHE A 173 21.03 5.10 9.50
C PHE A 173 21.05 5.01 7.97
N SER A 174 22.07 5.53 7.30
CA SER A 174 22.18 5.57 5.85
C SER A 174 22.02 4.19 5.16
N ASN A 175 22.37 3.12 5.86
CA ASN A 175 22.25 1.74 5.38
C ASN A 175 21.03 0.98 5.93
N LYS A 176 20.22 1.62 6.80
CA LYS A 176 19.07 1.01 7.48
C LYS A 176 17.76 1.65 7.11
N ILE A 177 17.84 2.89 6.64
CA ILE A 177 16.67 3.71 6.28
C ILE A 177 16.87 4.23 4.88
N GLU A 178 15.91 3.99 4.02
CA GLU A 178 15.86 4.59 2.69
C GLU A 178 15.17 5.95 2.77
N TRP A 179 15.94 7.03 2.53
CA TRP A 179 15.45 8.40 2.54
C TRP A 179 15.02 8.81 1.13
N LEU A 180 13.73 8.98 0.94
CA LEU A 180 13.11 9.17 -0.37
C LEU A 180 12.52 10.57 -0.49
N HIS A 181 13.00 11.35 -1.46
CA HIS A 181 12.41 12.64 -1.79
C HIS A 181 11.30 12.50 -2.84
N VAL A 182 10.15 13.09 -2.55
CA VAL A 182 9.00 13.14 -3.46
C VAL A 182 8.57 14.59 -3.63
N ASN A 183 8.85 15.13 -4.81
CA ASN A 183 8.48 16.49 -5.18
C ASN A 183 7.31 16.53 -6.17
N HIS A 184 6.92 17.75 -6.56
CA HIS A 184 5.88 17.98 -7.56
C HIS A 184 6.17 17.29 -8.89
N ASP A 185 7.42 17.27 -9.37
CA ASP A 185 7.80 16.60 -10.63
C ASP A 185 7.60 15.10 -10.53
N LYS A 186 8.01 14.50 -9.40
CA LYS A 186 7.85 13.08 -9.16
C LYS A 186 6.38 12.67 -9.05
N LEU A 187 5.58 13.41 -8.29
CA LEU A 187 4.14 13.18 -8.19
C LEU A 187 3.45 13.31 -9.55
N PHE A 188 3.81 14.34 -10.31
CA PHE A 188 3.28 14.57 -11.64
C PHE A 188 3.65 13.43 -12.59
N SER A 189 4.93 13.01 -12.61
CA SER A 189 5.41 11.92 -13.46
C SER A 189 4.71 10.60 -13.16
N ILE A 190 4.47 10.30 -11.87
CA ILE A 190 3.76 9.10 -11.44
C ILE A 190 2.32 9.12 -11.92
N LYS A 191 1.60 10.25 -11.76
CA LYS A 191 0.21 10.37 -12.21
C LYS A 191 0.04 10.52 -13.71
N GLN A 192 1.04 11.11 -14.38
CA GLN A 192 0.97 11.35 -15.82
C GLN A 192 1.24 10.11 -16.66
N ASN A 193 1.71 9.02 -16.14
CA ASN A 193 2.22 7.79 -16.77
C ASN A 193 1.70 7.44 -18.21
N LYS A 194 1.46 8.47 -19.03
CA LYS A 194 1.03 8.46 -20.43
C LYS A 194 2.10 8.99 -21.39
N LYS A 195 3.31 9.34 -20.92
CA LYS A 195 4.38 9.71 -21.87
C LYS A 195 4.96 8.43 -22.44
N ASN A 196 4.69 8.20 -23.71
CA ASN A 196 5.35 7.20 -24.52
C ASN A 196 6.86 7.47 -24.50
N VAL A 197 7.61 6.58 -23.88
CA VAL A 197 9.08 6.63 -23.92
C VAL A 197 9.54 6.05 -25.25
N ASN A 198 10.26 6.84 -26.03
CA ASN A 198 10.86 6.41 -27.28
C ASN A 198 12.36 6.40 -27.10
N ASP A 199 13.02 5.32 -27.43
CA ASP A 199 14.49 5.20 -27.39
C ASP A 199 14.97 4.10 -28.35
N LYS A 200 16.24 3.79 -28.30
CA LYS A 200 16.89 2.70 -28.99
C LYS A 200 17.86 2.00 -28.05
N PHE A 201 18.00 0.70 -28.22
CA PHE A 201 18.97 -0.11 -27.50
C PHE A 201 19.59 -1.16 -28.44
N GLN A 202 20.72 -1.71 -28.05
CA GLN A 202 21.45 -2.72 -28.84
C GLN A 202 21.26 -4.11 -28.21
N LEU A 203 20.89 -5.09 -29.03
CA LEU A 203 20.95 -6.50 -28.68
C LEU A 203 22.30 -7.07 -29.15
N GLN A 204 22.79 -8.10 -28.48
CA GLN A 204 24.01 -8.78 -28.90
C GLN A 204 23.74 -10.23 -29.34
N GLY A 205 24.29 -10.59 -30.47
CA GLY A 205 24.12 -11.89 -31.10
C GLY A 205 22.78 -12.04 -31.83
N ALA A 206 22.34 -13.28 -32.04
CA ALA A 206 21.09 -13.58 -32.71
C ALA A 206 19.88 -13.24 -31.84
N ALA A 207 18.81 -12.79 -32.48
CA ALA A 207 17.51 -12.60 -31.89
C ALA A 207 16.46 -13.36 -32.72
N ILE A 208 15.39 -13.80 -32.05
CA ILE A 208 14.20 -14.34 -32.71
C ILE A 208 13.24 -13.17 -32.89
N ILE A 209 12.87 -12.89 -34.13
CA ILE A 209 11.91 -11.86 -34.49
C ILE A 209 10.81 -12.56 -35.28
N ASP A 210 9.59 -12.52 -34.72
CA ASP A 210 8.41 -13.04 -35.37
C ASP A 210 7.43 -11.89 -35.61
N ASP A 211 7.17 -11.61 -36.88
CA ASP A 211 6.33 -10.49 -37.33
C ASP A 211 4.83 -10.85 -37.33
N GLN A 212 4.46 -12.11 -37.08
CA GLN A 212 3.10 -12.58 -37.20
C GLN A 212 2.65 -13.51 -36.05
N PHE A 213 3.35 -13.49 -34.93
CA PHE A 213 2.99 -14.32 -33.76
C PHE A 213 1.64 -13.92 -33.21
N ALA A 214 0.63 -14.75 -33.43
CA ALA A 214 -0.76 -14.48 -32.98
C ALA A 214 -1.23 -13.04 -33.38
N PHE A 215 -0.95 -12.62 -34.61
CA PHE A 215 -1.23 -11.28 -35.15
C PHE A 215 -0.47 -10.13 -34.48
N ARG A 216 0.60 -10.40 -33.78
CA ARG A 216 1.46 -9.42 -33.09
C ARG A 216 2.91 -9.66 -33.47
N ARG A 217 3.75 -8.64 -33.24
CA ARG A 217 5.20 -8.76 -33.45
C ARG A 217 5.90 -9.03 -32.12
N VAL A 218 6.81 -9.98 -32.14
CA VAL A 218 7.55 -10.42 -30.97
C VAL A 218 9.04 -10.43 -31.28
N LEU A 219 9.85 -9.92 -30.35
CA LEU A 219 11.29 -10.03 -30.38
C LEU A 219 11.80 -10.67 -29.10
N VAL A 220 12.64 -11.70 -29.22
CA VAL A 220 13.31 -12.36 -28.11
C VAL A 220 14.79 -12.37 -28.35
N GLY A 221 15.58 -11.80 -27.46
CA GLY A 221 17.02 -11.71 -27.60
C GLY A 221 17.74 -11.53 -26.28
N LYS A 222 19.04 -11.34 -26.31
CA LYS A 222 19.82 -10.98 -25.12
C LYS A 222 20.25 -9.52 -25.21
N ILE A 223 19.99 -8.78 -24.13
CA ILE A 223 20.37 -7.38 -24.00
C ILE A 223 21.53 -7.25 -23.01
N PRO A 224 22.58 -6.46 -23.32
CA PRO A 224 23.65 -6.18 -22.37
C PRO A 224 23.13 -5.43 -21.15
N ALA A 225 23.68 -5.72 -19.97
CA ALA A 225 23.30 -5.03 -18.73
C ALA A 225 23.55 -3.52 -18.81
N ILE A 226 24.55 -3.09 -19.57
CA ILE A 226 24.86 -1.67 -19.76
C ILE A 226 23.73 -0.93 -20.51
N GLU A 227 23.11 -1.55 -21.50
CA GLU A 227 21.97 -0.96 -22.23
C GLU A 227 20.78 -0.73 -21.31
N ILE A 228 20.53 -1.66 -20.38
CA ILE A 228 19.47 -1.51 -19.36
C ILE A 228 19.79 -0.35 -18.42
N LYS A 229 21.05 -0.25 -17.95
CA LYS A 229 21.51 0.88 -17.15
C LYS A 229 21.28 2.21 -17.89
N ASP A 230 21.70 2.30 -19.15
CA ASP A 230 21.60 3.53 -19.93
C ASP A 230 20.15 3.94 -20.20
N LEU A 231 19.24 2.97 -20.44
CA LEU A 231 17.80 3.23 -20.54
C LEU A 231 17.24 3.81 -19.23
N PHE A 232 17.62 3.22 -18.08
CA PHE A 232 17.17 3.70 -16.78
C PHE A 232 17.80 5.03 -16.38
N ASP A 233 19.04 5.31 -16.75
CA ASP A 233 19.67 6.60 -16.50
C ASP A 233 18.98 7.73 -17.28
N LYS A 234 18.50 7.44 -18.49
CA LYS A 234 17.78 8.41 -19.32
C LYS A 234 16.32 8.62 -18.90
N HIS A 235 15.62 7.55 -18.58
CA HIS A 235 14.17 7.58 -18.45
C HIS A 235 13.64 7.24 -17.05
N GLY A 236 14.48 6.60 -16.22
CA GLY A 236 14.13 6.25 -14.85
C GLY A 236 12.81 5.45 -14.75
N ASP A 237 11.99 5.83 -13.80
CA ASP A 237 10.70 5.18 -13.50
C ASP A 237 9.65 5.33 -14.63
N LEU A 238 9.87 6.18 -15.63
CA LEU A 238 8.99 6.28 -16.80
C LEU A 238 8.93 5.00 -17.62
N LEU A 239 9.95 4.14 -17.50
CA LEU A 239 9.99 2.82 -18.13
C LEU A 239 9.11 1.80 -17.42
N LEU A 240 8.75 2.06 -16.15
CA LEU A 240 7.97 1.13 -15.34
C LEU A 240 6.48 1.45 -15.48
N GLU A 241 5.70 0.49 -15.92
CA GLU A 241 4.25 0.67 -15.95
C GLU A 241 3.72 0.74 -14.51
N ARG A 242 2.92 1.75 -14.19
CA ARG A 242 2.09 2.05 -12.99
C ARG A 242 2.35 1.29 -11.66
N ASN A 243 3.40 0.52 -11.53
CA ASN A 243 3.58 -0.39 -10.40
C ASN A 243 4.70 0.06 -9.44
N ILE A 244 4.53 1.26 -8.87
CA ILE A 244 5.41 1.79 -7.81
C ILE A 244 5.35 0.93 -6.54
N ARG A 245 4.25 0.20 -6.33
CA ARG A 245 4.14 -0.79 -5.25
C ARG A 245 5.24 -1.85 -5.25
N ARG A 246 5.77 -2.21 -6.41
CA ARG A 246 6.88 -3.16 -6.52
C ARG A 246 8.19 -2.64 -5.94
N TYR A 247 8.36 -1.33 -5.96
CA TYR A 247 9.55 -0.72 -5.37
C TYR A 247 9.48 -0.67 -3.85
N LEU A 248 8.27 -0.62 -3.29
CA LEU A 248 8.03 -0.49 -1.85
C LEU A 248 7.90 -1.84 -1.11
N GLY A 249 7.77 -2.97 -1.80
CA GLY A 249 7.32 -4.23 -1.19
C GLY A 249 8.19 -5.47 -1.41
N ILE A 250 9.34 -5.40 -2.09
CA ILE A 250 10.15 -6.60 -2.28
C ILE A 250 11.40 -6.55 -1.44
N THR A 251 11.48 -7.61 -0.64
CA THR A 251 12.53 -7.89 0.31
C THR A 251 13.92 -7.65 -0.27
N ASN A 252 14.70 -6.93 0.50
CA ASN A 252 16.12 -6.65 0.32
C ASN A 252 16.94 -7.94 0.03
N ARG A 253 16.41 -9.12 0.33
CA ARG A 253 17.06 -10.42 0.10
C ARG A 253 17.18 -10.78 -1.38
N VAL A 254 16.12 -10.63 -2.18
CA VAL A 254 16.16 -10.88 -3.63
C VAL A 254 17.05 -9.83 -4.31
N ASN A 255 16.90 -8.56 -3.90
CA ASN A 255 17.73 -7.47 -4.40
C ASN A 255 19.22 -7.68 -4.08
N LYS A 256 19.54 -8.10 -2.86
CA LYS A 256 20.91 -8.45 -2.46
C LYS A 256 21.47 -9.64 -3.24
N ALA A 257 20.65 -10.65 -3.55
CA ALA A 257 21.10 -11.81 -4.32
C ALA A 257 21.44 -11.42 -5.77
N VAL A 258 20.60 -10.59 -6.42
CA VAL A 258 20.85 -10.07 -7.76
C VAL A 258 22.11 -9.19 -7.78
N ALA A 259 22.24 -8.24 -6.85
CA ALA A 259 23.42 -7.39 -6.73
C ALA A 259 24.69 -8.22 -6.45
N LYS A 260 24.60 -9.23 -5.56
CA LYS A 260 25.72 -10.14 -5.27
C LYS A 260 26.19 -10.88 -6.51
N THR A 261 25.30 -11.38 -7.35
CA THR A 261 25.65 -12.06 -8.60
C THR A 261 26.35 -11.11 -9.57
N LEU A 262 25.91 -9.85 -9.68
CA LEU A 262 26.54 -8.84 -10.52
C LEU A 262 27.95 -8.44 -10.03
N LEU A 263 28.18 -8.45 -8.72
CA LEU A 263 29.45 -8.09 -8.11
C LEU A 263 30.46 -9.25 -8.05
N ASP A 264 30.00 -10.48 -8.24
CA ASP A 264 30.86 -11.67 -8.22
C ASP A 264 31.52 -11.89 -9.59
N GLU A 265 32.83 -11.67 -9.66
CA GLU A 265 33.63 -11.82 -10.89
C GLU A 265 33.51 -13.21 -11.56
N LYS A 266 33.20 -14.25 -10.80
CA LYS A 266 33.01 -15.62 -11.30
C LYS A 266 31.60 -15.89 -11.79
N GLN A 267 30.60 -15.18 -11.22
CA GLN A 267 29.18 -15.45 -11.46
C GLN A 267 28.53 -14.44 -12.40
N LYS A 268 29.05 -13.21 -12.50
CA LYS A 268 28.41 -12.14 -13.30
C LYS A 268 28.14 -12.51 -14.75
N ASN A 269 29.04 -13.28 -15.39
CA ASN A 269 28.86 -13.74 -16.77
C ASN A 269 27.75 -14.79 -16.93
N ASN A 270 27.34 -15.42 -15.81
CA ASN A 270 26.23 -16.38 -15.75
C ASN A 270 24.89 -15.70 -15.41
N PHE A 271 24.87 -14.38 -15.29
CA PHE A 271 23.68 -13.62 -14.92
C PHE A 271 22.47 -13.93 -15.80
N TYR A 272 22.69 -14.18 -17.08
CA TYR A 272 21.67 -14.60 -18.04
C TYR A 272 20.91 -15.86 -17.61
N PHE A 273 21.58 -16.81 -16.97
CA PHE A 273 20.99 -18.08 -16.53
C PHE A 273 20.33 -18.01 -15.15
N PHE A 274 20.72 -17.02 -14.34
CA PHE A 274 20.25 -16.87 -12.95
C PHE A 274 19.12 -15.86 -12.81
N ASN A 275 18.71 -15.24 -13.93
CA ASN A 275 17.66 -14.24 -13.95
C ASN A 275 16.53 -14.64 -14.90
N ASN A 276 15.29 -14.36 -14.50
CA ASN A 276 14.09 -14.69 -15.29
C ASN A 276 13.92 -13.83 -16.56
N GLY A 277 14.82 -12.87 -16.76
CA GLY A 277 14.77 -11.95 -17.88
C GLY A 277 13.86 -10.74 -17.63
N ILE A 278 13.74 -9.92 -18.68
CA ILE A 278 12.95 -8.69 -18.69
C ILE A 278 11.88 -8.84 -19.78
N THR A 279 10.65 -8.46 -19.47
CA THR A 279 9.59 -8.35 -20.46
C THR A 279 9.25 -6.88 -20.66
N MET A 280 9.35 -6.42 -21.88
CA MET A 280 8.99 -5.08 -22.32
C MET A 280 7.84 -5.15 -23.30
N ILE A 281 7.00 -4.14 -23.30
CA ILE A 281 6.00 -3.88 -24.34
C ILE A 281 6.31 -2.56 -25.01
N CYS A 282 5.87 -2.39 -26.25
CA CYS A 282 5.99 -1.13 -26.98
C CYS A 282 4.84 -0.98 -27.96
N ASN A 283 4.56 0.25 -28.39
CA ASN A 283 3.58 0.52 -29.44
C ASN A 283 4.12 0.08 -30.81
N LYS A 284 5.42 0.25 -31.02
CA LYS A 284 6.10 -0.14 -32.26
C LYS A 284 7.58 -0.34 -32.02
N PHE A 285 8.17 -1.35 -32.68
CA PHE A 285 9.61 -1.46 -32.78
C PHE A 285 10.07 -1.61 -34.21
N ARG A 286 11.31 -1.18 -34.51
CA ARG A 286 11.98 -1.29 -35.81
C ARG A 286 13.39 -1.78 -35.57
N HIS A 287 13.87 -2.60 -36.47
CA HIS A 287 15.25 -3.09 -36.49
C HIS A 287 15.78 -3.10 -37.93
N ASN A 288 17.09 -3.20 -38.08
CA ASN A 288 17.69 -3.37 -39.43
C ASN A 288 17.50 -4.80 -39.92
N VAL A 289 16.64 -4.99 -40.91
CA VAL A 289 16.26 -6.30 -41.46
C VAL A 289 17.45 -7.01 -42.14
N PHE A 290 18.46 -6.27 -42.60
CA PHE A 290 19.64 -6.82 -43.25
C PHE A 290 20.74 -7.24 -42.27
N GLN A 291 20.54 -7.03 -40.98
CA GLN A 291 21.45 -7.38 -39.91
C GLN A 291 21.14 -8.80 -39.42
N GLY A 292 22.11 -9.70 -39.47
CA GLY A 292 21.93 -11.09 -39.00
C GLY A 292 22.17 -11.28 -37.49
N SER A 293 22.84 -10.30 -36.85
CA SER A 293 23.14 -10.30 -35.41
C SER A 293 23.40 -8.87 -34.95
N ASP A 294 23.45 -8.68 -33.63
CA ASP A 294 23.78 -7.41 -32.99
C ASP A 294 22.81 -6.26 -33.39
N TYR A 295 21.51 -6.54 -33.25
CA TYR A 295 20.47 -5.64 -33.73
C TYR A 295 20.39 -4.34 -32.90
N VAL A 296 20.34 -3.21 -33.61
CA VAL A 296 19.88 -1.95 -33.04
C VAL A 296 18.36 -1.90 -33.18
N VAL A 297 17.66 -1.86 -32.06
CA VAL A 297 16.20 -1.85 -31.99
C VAL A 297 15.75 -0.46 -31.55
N SER A 298 14.97 0.23 -32.42
CA SER A 298 14.30 1.49 -32.09
C SER A 298 12.89 1.19 -31.63
N VAL A 299 12.47 1.76 -30.50
CA VAL A 299 11.17 1.49 -29.86
C VAL A 299 10.39 2.78 -29.62
N GLU A 300 9.09 2.71 -29.81
CA GLU A 300 8.13 3.78 -29.56
C GLU A 300 7.15 3.30 -28.47
N GLY A 301 7.00 4.08 -27.40
CA GLY A 301 6.09 3.75 -26.29
C GLY A 301 6.54 2.56 -25.44
N ILE A 302 7.85 2.45 -25.18
CA ILE A 302 8.41 1.34 -24.41
C ILE A 302 8.00 1.39 -22.95
N LYS A 303 7.64 0.22 -22.39
CA LYS A 303 7.32 0.00 -20.98
C LYS A 303 7.85 -1.36 -20.53
N ILE A 304 8.33 -1.44 -19.31
CA ILE A 304 8.75 -2.69 -18.66
C ILE A 304 7.60 -3.23 -17.84
N VAL A 305 7.10 -4.39 -18.22
CA VAL A 305 5.99 -5.06 -17.52
C VAL A 305 6.45 -6.16 -16.56
N ASN A 306 7.67 -6.67 -16.74
CA ASN A 306 8.31 -7.61 -15.81
C ASN A 306 9.82 -7.38 -15.76
N GLY A 307 10.45 -7.64 -14.60
CA GLY A 307 11.89 -7.48 -14.38
C GLY A 307 12.32 -6.05 -14.03
N GLY A 308 11.37 -5.15 -13.71
CA GLY A 308 11.66 -3.75 -13.37
C GLY A 308 12.63 -3.59 -12.19
N GLN A 309 12.56 -4.44 -11.18
CA GLN A 309 13.50 -4.44 -10.05
C GLN A 309 14.90 -4.88 -10.47
N THR A 310 14.99 -5.94 -11.25
CA THR A 310 16.27 -6.39 -11.82
C THR A 310 16.93 -5.23 -12.57
N CYS A 311 16.17 -4.48 -13.37
CA CYS A 311 16.68 -3.31 -14.08
C CYS A 311 17.22 -2.23 -13.14
N LYS A 312 16.49 -1.90 -12.06
CA LYS A 312 16.95 -0.93 -11.05
C LYS A 312 18.22 -1.37 -10.35
N ILE A 313 18.27 -2.63 -9.92
CA ILE A 313 19.47 -3.17 -9.25
C ILE A 313 20.68 -3.13 -10.18
N ILE A 314 20.49 -3.44 -11.47
CA ILE A 314 21.54 -3.31 -12.49
C ILE A 314 22.01 -1.85 -12.55
N GLN A 315 21.10 -0.91 -12.70
CA GLN A 315 21.42 0.52 -12.75
C GLN A 315 22.19 0.97 -11.51
N GLU A 316 21.67 0.70 -10.31
CA GLU A 316 22.28 1.10 -9.05
C GLU A 316 23.67 0.46 -8.85
N THR A 317 23.79 -0.84 -9.12
CA THR A 317 25.05 -1.58 -8.97
C THR A 317 26.11 -1.04 -9.91
N LEU A 318 25.79 -0.86 -11.20
CA LEU A 318 26.74 -0.35 -12.18
C LEU A 318 27.11 1.12 -11.91
N ASN A 319 26.15 1.96 -11.51
CA ASN A 319 26.42 3.35 -11.16
C ASN A 319 27.32 3.45 -9.91
N ASN A 320 27.11 2.61 -8.89
CA ASN A 320 27.96 2.59 -7.70
C ASN A 320 29.40 2.15 -8.04
N LEU A 321 29.58 1.17 -8.91
CA LEU A 321 30.90 0.74 -9.36
C LEU A 321 31.61 1.84 -10.17
N GLN A 322 30.90 2.55 -11.03
CA GLN A 322 31.45 3.69 -11.76
C GLN A 322 31.90 4.82 -10.83
N LYS A 323 31.10 5.17 -9.81
CA LYS A 323 31.47 6.18 -8.80
C LYS A 323 32.72 5.79 -8.01
N ASN A 324 32.92 4.49 -7.75
CA ASN A 324 34.05 3.98 -7.02
C ASN A 324 35.29 3.69 -7.90
N ASN A 325 35.31 4.19 -9.15
CA ASN A 325 36.39 3.96 -10.14
C ASN A 325 36.75 2.48 -10.33
N SER A 326 35.79 1.58 -10.16
CA SER A 326 36.01 0.15 -10.40
C SER A 326 36.09 -0.11 -11.91
N GLN A 327 37.16 -0.79 -12.36
CA GLN A 327 37.33 -1.20 -13.73
C GLN A 327 36.65 -2.53 -14.08
N THR A 328 35.56 -2.86 -13.37
CA THR A 328 34.82 -4.10 -13.61
C THR A 328 34.23 -4.12 -15.03
N ASP A 329 34.56 -5.13 -15.81
CA ASP A 329 34.02 -5.31 -17.16
C ASP A 329 32.64 -5.97 -17.13
N PHE A 330 31.63 -5.31 -17.70
CA PHE A 330 30.25 -5.79 -17.86
C PHE A 330 29.90 -6.12 -19.31
N SER A 331 30.87 -6.13 -20.24
CA SER A 331 30.62 -6.40 -21.67
C SER A 331 30.00 -7.77 -21.94
N ARG A 332 30.17 -8.72 -21.02
CA ARG A 332 29.65 -10.09 -21.08
C ARG A 332 28.49 -10.38 -20.13
N VAL A 333 27.92 -9.37 -19.54
CA VAL A 333 26.74 -9.52 -18.67
C VAL A 333 25.48 -9.25 -19.46
N PHE A 334 24.66 -10.28 -19.64
CA PHE A 334 23.46 -10.25 -20.47
C PHE A 334 22.23 -10.60 -19.69
N ILE A 335 21.08 -10.14 -20.19
CA ILE A 335 19.76 -10.46 -19.69
C ILE A 335 18.88 -10.93 -20.87
N LEU A 336 18.01 -11.91 -20.63
CA LEU A 336 16.99 -12.29 -21.60
C LEU A 336 15.97 -11.15 -21.72
N LEU A 337 15.77 -10.66 -22.94
CA LEU A 337 14.75 -9.67 -23.27
C LEU A 337 13.63 -10.32 -24.09
N ARG A 338 12.39 -10.09 -23.66
CA ARG A 338 11.18 -10.29 -24.46
C ARG A 338 10.56 -8.93 -24.73
N LEU A 339 10.37 -8.59 -25.99
CA LEU A 339 9.74 -7.34 -26.42
C LEU A 339 8.52 -7.68 -27.26
N TYR A 340 7.35 -7.14 -26.86
CA TYR A 340 6.10 -7.34 -27.56
C TYR A 340 5.60 -6.01 -28.13
N GLU A 341 5.29 -5.98 -29.44
CA GLU A 341 4.63 -4.85 -30.07
C GLU A 341 3.11 -5.02 -29.92
N LEU A 342 2.48 -4.09 -29.22
CA LEU A 342 1.05 -4.12 -28.87
C LEU A 342 0.42 -2.78 -29.27
N ALA A 343 -0.77 -2.83 -29.87
CA ALA A 343 -1.51 -1.62 -30.20
C ALA A 343 -1.96 -0.88 -28.92
N GLU A 344 -2.06 0.45 -29.00
CA GLU A 344 -2.54 1.27 -27.85
C GLU A 344 -3.91 0.84 -27.31
N ASN A 345 -4.72 0.19 -28.12
CA ASN A 345 -6.06 -0.29 -27.76
C ASN A 345 -6.06 -1.68 -27.11
N ASP A 346 -4.94 -2.40 -27.09
CA ASP A 346 -4.79 -3.76 -26.50
C ASP A 346 -4.56 -3.74 -24.98
N GLN A 347 -5.18 -2.81 -24.28
CA GLN A 347 -4.99 -2.61 -22.82
C GLN A 347 -5.35 -3.84 -21.98
N GLU A 348 -6.29 -4.65 -22.42
CA GLU A 348 -6.67 -5.90 -21.77
C GLU A 348 -5.55 -6.94 -21.89
N PHE A 349 -5.01 -7.11 -23.08
CA PHE A 349 -3.90 -8.04 -23.31
C PHE A 349 -2.59 -7.58 -22.66
N VAL A 350 -2.33 -6.27 -22.59
CA VAL A 350 -1.21 -5.71 -21.79
C VAL A 350 -1.36 -6.11 -20.32
N ARG A 351 -2.57 -6.04 -19.78
CA ARG A 351 -2.87 -6.50 -18.41
C ARG A 351 -2.61 -7.99 -18.25
N ASP A 352 -3.09 -8.81 -19.19
CA ASP A 352 -2.89 -10.26 -19.15
C ASP A 352 -1.41 -10.65 -19.20
N ILE A 353 -0.60 -9.99 -20.07
CA ILE A 353 0.85 -10.21 -20.13
C ILE A 353 1.51 -9.78 -18.82
N THR A 354 1.20 -8.56 -18.37
CA THR A 354 1.73 -8.01 -17.11
C THR A 354 1.43 -8.96 -15.97
N PHE A 355 0.23 -9.48 -15.96
CA PHE A 355 -0.28 -10.43 -15.01
C PHE A 355 0.43 -11.79 -15.11
N ALA A 356 0.43 -12.44 -16.28
CA ALA A 356 1.04 -13.76 -16.48
C ALA A 356 2.55 -13.76 -16.19
N THR A 357 3.23 -12.63 -16.46
CA THR A 357 4.67 -12.51 -16.20
C THR A 357 5.01 -12.13 -14.77
N ASN A 358 4.06 -11.62 -14.00
CA ASN A 358 4.25 -11.11 -12.64
C ASN A 358 3.53 -11.95 -11.57
N SER A 359 2.86 -13.03 -11.93
CA SER A 359 2.04 -13.90 -11.05
C SER A 359 2.79 -14.52 -9.85
N GLN A 360 4.05 -14.14 -9.65
CA GLN A 360 4.84 -14.52 -8.47
C GLN A 360 4.75 -13.51 -7.31
N ASN A 361 3.93 -12.45 -7.43
CA ASN A 361 3.79 -11.42 -6.40
C ASN A 361 2.36 -11.35 -5.83
N PRO A 362 2.19 -11.37 -4.48
CA PRO A 362 0.88 -11.40 -3.81
C PRO A 362 -0.07 -10.24 -4.17
N VAL A 363 0.44 -9.09 -4.61
CA VAL A 363 -0.34 -7.87 -4.91
C VAL A 363 -1.17 -8.00 -6.20
N GLU A 364 -0.81 -8.93 -7.09
CA GLU A 364 -1.49 -9.15 -8.37
C GLU A 364 -2.56 -10.25 -8.32
N LEU A 365 -2.60 -10.99 -7.23
CA LEU A 365 -3.60 -12.02 -7.01
C LEU A 365 -5.03 -11.44 -6.98
N GLN A 366 -5.21 -10.20 -6.51
CA GLN A 366 -6.51 -9.54 -6.54
C GLN A 366 -7.02 -9.30 -7.97
N ASP A 367 -6.13 -8.87 -8.86
CA ASP A 367 -6.49 -8.62 -10.26
C ASP A 367 -6.73 -9.93 -11.03
N LEU A 368 -6.08 -11.05 -10.62
CA LEU A 368 -6.37 -12.41 -11.08
C LEU A 368 -7.82 -12.77 -10.89
N HIS A 369 -8.24 -12.63 -9.68
CA HIS A 369 -9.57 -13.05 -9.28
C HIS A 369 -10.67 -12.09 -9.71
N SER A 370 -10.32 -10.91 -10.26
CA SER A 370 -11.32 -9.92 -10.70
C SER A 370 -12.30 -10.46 -11.75
N ASN A 371 -11.87 -11.42 -12.56
CA ASN A 371 -12.71 -12.06 -13.60
C ASN A 371 -13.32 -13.38 -13.17
N ASP A 372 -13.10 -13.83 -11.94
CA ASP A 372 -13.71 -15.05 -11.43
C ASP A 372 -15.23 -14.93 -11.39
N GLU A 373 -15.90 -16.02 -11.67
CA GLU A 373 -17.37 -16.09 -11.71
C GLU A 373 -17.98 -15.60 -10.39
N ILE A 374 -17.38 -15.96 -9.25
CA ILE A 374 -17.84 -15.53 -7.93
C ILE A 374 -17.75 -14.01 -7.77
N GLN A 375 -16.69 -13.37 -8.27
CA GLN A 375 -16.53 -11.91 -8.19
C GLN A 375 -17.54 -11.18 -9.09
N GLN A 376 -17.87 -11.75 -10.25
CA GLN A 376 -18.90 -11.23 -11.14
C GLN A 376 -20.30 -11.38 -10.51
N GLN A 377 -20.60 -12.52 -9.92
CA GLN A 377 -21.87 -12.75 -9.21
C GLN A 377 -22.04 -11.83 -8.01
N LEU A 378 -20.96 -11.59 -7.24
CA LEU A 378 -20.97 -10.65 -6.13
C LEU A 378 -21.21 -9.20 -6.61
N GLU A 379 -20.54 -8.75 -7.68
CA GLU A 379 -20.74 -7.40 -8.23
C GLU A 379 -22.19 -7.18 -8.66
N MET A 380 -22.76 -8.12 -9.42
CA MET A 380 -24.15 -8.02 -9.86
C MET A 380 -25.12 -8.02 -8.67
N GLY A 381 -24.99 -8.98 -7.75
CA GLY A 381 -25.92 -9.11 -6.63
C GLY A 381 -25.79 -7.98 -5.60
N ILE A 382 -24.60 -7.39 -5.41
CA ILE A 382 -24.39 -6.22 -4.55
C ILE A 382 -25.04 -4.97 -5.17
N SER A 383 -24.99 -4.84 -6.49
CA SER A 383 -25.68 -3.75 -7.21
C SER A 383 -27.20 -3.81 -6.99
N GLU A 384 -27.79 -5.00 -6.99
CA GLU A 384 -29.22 -5.20 -6.70
C GLU A 384 -29.62 -4.83 -5.26
N LEU A 385 -28.68 -4.88 -4.32
CA LEU A 385 -28.86 -4.44 -2.93
C LEU A 385 -28.66 -2.92 -2.75
N GLY A 386 -28.37 -2.18 -3.83
CA GLY A 386 -28.17 -0.73 -3.82
C GLY A 386 -26.76 -0.28 -3.44
N PHE A 387 -25.78 -1.18 -3.48
CA PHE A 387 -24.38 -0.88 -3.19
C PHE A 387 -23.53 -1.02 -4.46
N SER A 388 -22.31 -0.45 -4.43
CA SER A 388 -21.36 -0.57 -5.54
C SER A 388 -20.15 -1.38 -5.08
N TYR A 389 -19.84 -2.45 -5.80
CA TYR A 389 -18.65 -3.28 -5.61
C TYR A 389 -17.79 -3.16 -6.87
N LYS A 390 -16.55 -2.72 -6.72
CA LYS A 390 -15.62 -2.58 -7.84
C LYS A 390 -14.60 -3.71 -7.81
N ARG A 391 -14.69 -4.63 -8.74
CA ARG A 391 -13.75 -5.75 -8.90
C ARG A 391 -12.34 -5.29 -9.31
N PHE A 392 -12.24 -4.15 -9.98
CA PHE A 392 -11.00 -3.63 -10.53
C PHE A 392 -10.47 -2.44 -9.73
N ARG A 393 -9.15 -2.28 -9.72
CA ARG A 393 -8.50 -1.08 -9.21
C ARG A 393 -8.66 0.07 -10.19
N GLY A 394 -8.81 1.26 -9.66
CA GLY A 394 -8.85 2.51 -10.45
C GLY A 394 -10.25 3.01 -10.76
N GLY A 395 -10.41 4.30 -10.61
CA GLY A 395 -11.63 5.08 -10.79
C GLY A 395 -11.92 5.91 -9.54
N ASP A 396 -12.63 7.02 -9.71
CA ASP A 396 -13.01 7.92 -8.63
C ASP A 396 -13.77 7.13 -7.55
N SER A 397 -13.21 7.05 -6.35
CA SER A 397 -13.86 6.42 -5.22
C SER A 397 -14.95 7.34 -4.69
N VAL A 398 -16.19 6.99 -4.94
CA VAL A 398 -17.31 7.50 -4.16
C VAL A 398 -17.32 6.75 -2.83
N ALA A 399 -17.62 7.42 -1.73
CA ALA A 399 -17.59 6.84 -0.37
C ALA A 399 -18.44 5.56 -0.19
N GLU A 400 -19.36 5.30 -1.08
CA GLU A 400 -20.26 4.15 -1.08
C GLU A 400 -19.70 2.89 -1.77
N ASN A 401 -18.55 3.00 -2.45
CA ASN A 401 -17.97 1.86 -3.16
C ASN A 401 -17.25 0.91 -2.19
N ILE A 402 -17.54 -0.39 -2.33
CA ILE A 402 -16.84 -1.45 -1.61
C ILE A 402 -15.65 -1.90 -2.46
N SER A 403 -14.43 -1.82 -1.92
CA SER A 403 -13.25 -2.37 -2.58
C SER A 403 -13.11 -3.88 -2.32
N PRO A 404 -12.43 -4.65 -3.20
CA PRO A 404 -12.20 -6.07 -2.96
C PRO A 404 -11.43 -6.36 -1.68
N THR A 405 -10.46 -5.52 -1.33
CA THR A 405 -9.68 -5.66 -0.10
C THR A 405 -10.54 -5.43 1.13
N GLU A 406 -11.39 -4.39 1.12
CA GLU A 406 -12.35 -4.12 2.19
C GLU A 406 -13.34 -5.29 2.35
N ALA A 407 -13.89 -5.78 1.24
CA ALA A 407 -14.77 -6.94 1.24
C ALA A 407 -14.10 -8.17 1.85
N ALA A 408 -12.88 -8.48 1.40
CA ALA A 408 -12.11 -9.62 1.86
C ALA A 408 -11.82 -9.55 3.36
N THR A 409 -11.34 -8.40 3.85
CA THR A 409 -11.03 -8.21 5.28
C THR A 409 -12.28 -8.27 6.16
N ALA A 410 -13.39 -7.66 5.70
CA ALA A 410 -14.65 -7.69 6.43
C ALA A 410 -15.20 -9.12 6.55
N VAL A 411 -15.27 -9.85 5.43
CA VAL A 411 -15.76 -11.24 5.42
C VAL A 411 -14.87 -12.17 6.24
N LEU A 412 -13.54 -12.04 6.09
CA LEU A 412 -12.58 -12.86 6.83
C LEU A 412 -12.72 -12.65 8.33
N SER A 413 -12.88 -11.40 8.76
CA SER A 413 -13.08 -11.04 10.16
C SER A 413 -14.45 -11.51 10.66
N VAL A 414 -15.54 -11.01 10.06
CA VAL A 414 -16.90 -11.14 10.59
C VAL A 414 -17.43 -12.56 10.48
N TRP A 415 -17.28 -13.16 9.30
CA TRP A 415 -17.92 -14.47 9.02
C TRP A 415 -16.97 -15.67 9.08
N ARG A 416 -15.70 -15.49 8.76
CA ARG A 416 -14.71 -16.56 8.82
C ARG A 416 -14.01 -16.67 10.16
N GLN A 417 -14.25 -15.71 11.07
CA GLN A 417 -13.74 -15.69 12.45
C GLN A 417 -12.20 -15.72 12.51
N LEU A 418 -11.56 -15.04 11.55
CA LEU A 418 -10.11 -14.89 11.46
C LEU A 418 -9.69 -13.41 11.52
N PRO A 419 -10.09 -12.65 12.58
CA PRO A 419 -9.86 -11.21 12.68
C PRO A 419 -8.37 -10.85 12.70
N HIS A 420 -7.51 -11.68 13.31
CA HIS A 420 -6.06 -11.49 13.33
C HIS A 420 -5.46 -11.59 11.92
N GLN A 421 -5.92 -12.52 11.10
CA GLN A 421 -5.46 -12.65 9.70
C GLN A 421 -6.02 -11.52 8.83
N ALA A 422 -7.26 -11.08 9.06
CA ALA A 422 -7.86 -9.95 8.35
C ALA A 422 -7.06 -8.65 8.55
N LYS A 423 -6.49 -8.44 9.74
CA LYS A 423 -5.69 -7.25 10.07
C LYS A 423 -4.25 -7.34 9.57
N PHE A 424 -3.59 -8.50 9.68
CA PHE A 424 -2.13 -8.61 9.56
C PHE A 424 -1.64 -9.44 8.37
N MET A 425 -2.54 -10.02 7.55
CA MET A 425 -2.16 -10.89 6.43
C MET A 425 -2.78 -10.43 5.10
N HIS A 426 -2.72 -9.12 4.82
CA HIS A 426 -3.32 -8.53 3.61
C HIS A 426 -2.75 -9.14 2.32
N GLY A 427 -1.45 -9.48 2.30
CA GLY A 427 -0.81 -10.13 1.16
C GLY A 427 -1.36 -11.53 0.83
N LYS A 428 -2.07 -12.18 1.77
CA LYS A 428 -2.63 -13.53 1.60
C LYS A 428 -4.11 -13.56 1.21
N LEU A 429 -4.81 -12.42 1.26
CA LEU A 429 -6.26 -12.33 1.06
C LEU A 429 -6.72 -12.90 -0.29
N PHE A 430 -5.99 -12.61 -1.35
CA PHE A 430 -6.27 -13.05 -2.71
C PHE A 430 -5.39 -14.23 -3.16
N GLY A 431 -4.67 -14.86 -2.25
CA GLY A 431 -3.87 -16.06 -2.45
C GLY A 431 -4.39 -17.19 -1.59
N GLU A 432 -3.63 -17.56 -0.56
CA GLU A 432 -3.92 -18.68 0.33
C GLU A 432 -5.30 -18.59 1.01
N LEU A 433 -5.82 -17.40 1.24
CA LEU A 433 -7.09 -17.16 1.93
C LEU A 433 -8.29 -16.94 0.99
N TYR A 434 -8.08 -16.86 -0.33
CA TYR A 434 -9.14 -16.53 -1.28
C TYR A 434 -10.35 -17.45 -1.18
N ASP A 435 -10.14 -18.75 -1.27
CA ASP A 435 -11.21 -19.73 -1.17
C ASP A 435 -11.90 -19.71 0.21
N THR A 436 -11.12 -19.52 1.28
CA THR A 436 -11.66 -19.36 2.62
C THR A 436 -12.61 -18.17 2.71
N ILE A 437 -12.26 -17.05 2.08
CA ILE A 437 -13.05 -15.81 2.13
C ILE A 437 -14.30 -15.92 1.27
N PHE A 438 -14.13 -16.24 -0.01
CA PHE A 438 -15.17 -16.07 -1.03
C PHE A 438 -16.01 -17.31 -1.31
N ASN A 439 -15.54 -18.53 -0.98
CA ASN A 439 -16.31 -19.73 -1.27
C ASN A 439 -17.62 -19.78 -0.46
N GLY A 440 -18.73 -19.93 -1.18
CA GLY A 440 -20.07 -19.98 -0.59
C GLY A 440 -20.58 -18.64 -0.05
N LEU A 441 -19.91 -17.53 -0.36
CA LEU A 441 -20.32 -16.19 0.04
C LEU A 441 -21.40 -15.66 -0.90
N ASN A 442 -22.45 -15.03 -0.34
CA ASN A 442 -23.45 -14.31 -1.12
C ASN A 442 -23.38 -12.78 -0.92
N PRO A 443 -23.98 -11.99 -1.83
CA PRO A 443 -23.94 -10.52 -1.78
C PRO A 443 -24.43 -9.93 -0.46
N ALA A 444 -25.50 -10.45 0.12
CA ALA A 444 -26.07 -9.95 1.37
C ALA A 444 -25.10 -10.13 2.56
N GLN A 445 -24.45 -11.29 2.63
CA GLN A 445 -23.43 -11.56 3.65
C GLN A 445 -22.24 -10.61 3.49
N LEU A 446 -21.77 -10.37 2.27
CA LEU A 446 -20.64 -9.47 2.03
C LEU A 446 -20.97 -8.04 2.47
N VAL A 447 -22.09 -7.49 2.00
CA VAL A 447 -22.47 -6.11 2.32
C VAL A 447 -22.70 -5.94 3.82
N LEU A 448 -23.31 -6.91 4.49
CA LEU A 448 -23.53 -6.87 5.92
C LEU A 448 -22.23 -6.89 6.71
N ALA A 449 -21.25 -7.73 6.30
CA ALA A 449 -19.92 -7.75 6.92
C ALA A 449 -19.19 -6.40 6.77
N VAL A 450 -19.23 -5.81 5.57
CA VAL A 450 -18.66 -4.49 5.31
C VAL A 450 -19.35 -3.41 6.14
N SER A 451 -20.68 -3.44 6.25
CA SER A 451 -21.44 -2.48 7.06
C SER A 451 -21.04 -2.55 8.53
N ILE A 452 -20.89 -3.76 9.08
CA ILE A 452 -20.43 -3.96 10.48
C ILE A 452 -19.02 -3.38 10.64
N LEU A 453 -18.08 -3.71 9.77
CA LEU A 453 -16.70 -3.26 9.90
C LEU A 453 -16.57 -1.74 9.74
N ARG A 454 -17.35 -1.12 8.83
CA ARG A 454 -17.39 0.34 8.66
C ARG A 454 -17.89 1.04 9.92
N GLN A 455 -18.99 0.56 10.51
CA GLN A 455 -19.52 1.14 11.73
C GLN A 455 -18.54 1.03 12.91
N VAL A 456 -17.85 -0.10 13.07
CA VAL A 456 -16.77 -0.26 14.06
C VAL A 456 -15.64 0.72 13.82
N LYS A 457 -15.19 0.87 12.56
CA LYS A 457 -14.14 1.83 12.18
C LYS A 457 -14.58 3.29 12.38
N ASP A 458 -15.85 3.62 12.19
CA ASP A 458 -16.38 4.97 12.48
C ASP A 458 -16.25 5.32 13.97
N VAL A 459 -16.53 4.36 14.85
CA VAL A 459 -16.34 4.56 16.31
C VAL A 459 -14.86 4.71 16.65
N GLU A 460 -13.99 3.85 16.12
CA GLU A 460 -12.53 3.95 16.29
C GLU A 460 -12.01 5.32 15.83
N ASN A 461 -12.40 5.76 14.63
CA ASN A 461 -12.04 7.06 14.09
C ASN A 461 -12.49 8.23 14.98
N TYR A 462 -13.68 8.13 15.58
CA TYR A 462 -14.13 9.14 16.54
C TYR A 462 -13.26 9.18 17.79
N LEU A 463 -12.95 8.03 18.37
CA LEU A 463 -12.14 7.94 19.57
C LEU A 463 -10.71 8.45 19.36
N GLU A 464 -10.15 8.24 18.17
CA GLU A 464 -8.82 8.70 17.81
C GLU A 464 -8.76 10.19 17.46
N ARG A 465 -9.76 10.70 16.75
CA ARG A 465 -9.71 12.01 16.08
C ARG A 465 -10.57 13.08 16.75
N LYS A 466 -11.67 12.70 17.38
CA LYS A 466 -12.64 13.56 18.09
C LYS A 466 -13.08 14.79 17.27
N THR A 467 -13.28 14.60 15.96
CA THR A 467 -13.77 15.67 15.08
C THR A 467 -15.28 15.74 15.06
N LEU A 468 -15.86 16.90 14.74
CA LEU A 468 -17.31 17.05 14.59
C LEU A 468 -17.88 16.08 13.53
N VAL A 469 -17.16 15.87 12.43
CA VAL A 469 -17.60 14.97 11.36
C VAL A 469 -17.58 13.51 11.80
N SER A 470 -16.55 13.07 12.55
CA SER A 470 -16.53 11.72 13.11
C SER A 470 -17.63 11.53 14.16
N PHE A 471 -17.95 12.56 14.93
CA PHE A 471 -19.07 12.54 15.87
C PHE A 471 -20.42 12.41 15.15
N GLU A 472 -20.64 13.20 14.08
CA GLU A 472 -21.89 13.15 13.29
C GLU A 472 -22.17 11.75 12.73
N ARG A 473 -21.15 10.98 12.39
CA ARG A 473 -21.30 9.59 11.90
C ARG A 473 -21.79 8.63 12.97
N ILE A 474 -21.36 8.82 14.21
CA ILE A 474 -21.64 7.88 15.30
C ILE A 474 -22.75 8.34 16.25
N LYS A 475 -23.19 9.61 16.17
CA LYS A 475 -24.17 10.18 17.10
C LYS A 475 -25.48 9.39 17.20
N ASN A 476 -25.85 8.70 16.13
CA ASN A 476 -27.07 7.90 16.06
C ASN A 476 -26.88 6.48 16.65
N TYR A 477 -25.65 6.07 16.92
CA TYR A 477 -25.37 4.75 17.47
C TYR A 477 -25.51 4.70 18.99
N PHE A 478 -25.29 5.85 19.67
CA PHE A 478 -25.26 5.92 21.13
C PHE A 478 -26.30 6.90 21.64
N VAL A 479 -27.04 6.49 22.67
CA VAL A 479 -28.16 7.28 23.24
C VAL A 479 -27.68 8.39 24.16
N GLN A 480 -26.52 8.20 24.81
CA GLN A 480 -25.96 9.14 25.78
C GLN A 480 -24.48 9.42 25.51
N GLU A 481 -24.09 10.71 25.58
CA GLU A 481 -22.69 11.13 25.42
C GLU A 481 -21.76 10.49 26.48
N LYS A 482 -22.29 10.12 27.63
CA LYS A 482 -21.55 9.41 28.68
C LYS A 482 -21.08 8.03 28.25
N GLU A 483 -21.83 7.33 27.41
CA GLU A 483 -21.45 6.02 26.85
C GLU A 483 -20.18 6.11 26.03
N LEU A 484 -19.97 7.23 25.31
CA LEU A 484 -18.79 7.48 24.51
C LEU A 484 -17.51 7.67 25.35
N THR A 485 -17.62 8.18 26.57
CA THR A 485 -16.48 8.33 27.49
C THR A 485 -16.00 6.99 28.05
N GLU A 486 -16.92 6.03 28.21
CA GLU A 486 -16.63 4.68 28.69
C GLU A 486 -15.98 3.78 27.59
N LEU A 487 -16.06 4.21 26.32
CA LEU A 487 -15.46 3.48 25.19
C LEU A 487 -13.94 3.60 25.14
N LYS A 488 -13.31 4.57 25.82
CA LYS A 488 -11.85 4.75 25.75
C LYS A 488 -11.13 3.66 26.54
N LYS A 489 -10.80 2.58 25.87
CA LYS A 489 -9.97 1.47 26.37
C LYS A 489 -8.71 1.35 25.55
N ASP A 490 -7.60 0.98 26.18
CA ASP A 490 -6.28 0.88 25.55
C ASP A 490 -6.22 -0.14 24.41
N PHE A 491 -7.08 -1.14 24.42
CA PHE A 491 -7.11 -2.18 23.39
C PHE A 491 -7.92 -1.80 22.14
N ILE A 492 -8.70 -0.73 22.14
CA ILE A 492 -9.64 -0.40 21.05
C ILE A 492 -8.90 -0.22 19.71
N SER A 493 -7.78 0.49 19.70
CA SER A 493 -6.97 0.71 18.48
C SER A 493 -6.42 -0.59 17.82
N TYR A 494 -6.49 -1.72 18.51
CA TYR A 494 -6.08 -3.02 17.98
C TYR A 494 -7.25 -3.96 17.70
N SER A 495 -8.46 -3.62 18.18
CA SER A 495 -9.57 -4.57 18.34
C SER A 495 -10.64 -4.51 17.25
N SER A 496 -10.60 -3.57 16.29
CA SER A 496 -11.68 -3.32 15.32
C SER A 496 -12.17 -4.58 14.62
N TYR A 497 -11.26 -5.42 14.15
CA TYR A 497 -11.61 -6.67 13.47
C TYR A 497 -12.21 -7.71 14.42
N PHE A 498 -11.74 -7.78 15.67
CA PHE A 498 -12.31 -8.66 16.70
C PHE A 498 -13.70 -8.18 17.13
N LEU A 499 -13.88 -6.87 17.32
CA LEU A 499 -15.19 -6.30 17.60
C LEU A 499 -16.18 -6.56 16.46
N ALA A 500 -15.75 -6.38 15.21
CA ALA A 500 -16.59 -6.68 14.05
C ALA A 500 -17.01 -8.16 14.02
N MET A 501 -16.11 -9.10 14.36
CA MET A 501 -16.42 -10.53 14.49
C MET A 501 -17.49 -10.76 15.58
N ILE A 502 -17.30 -10.22 16.77
CA ILE A 502 -18.23 -10.40 17.90
C ILE A 502 -19.61 -9.82 17.55
N ILE A 503 -19.65 -8.61 16.96
CA ILE A 503 -20.89 -7.96 16.53
C ILE A 503 -21.64 -8.81 15.51
N GLY A 504 -20.92 -9.37 14.52
CA GLY A 504 -21.54 -10.27 13.54
C GLY A 504 -22.16 -11.51 14.17
N GLN A 505 -21.49 -12.13 15.15
CA GLN A 505 -22.02 -13.27 15.90
C GLN A 505 -23.24 -12.89 16.73
N GLN A 506 -23.20 -11.74 17.44
CA GLN A 506 -24.33 -11.25 18.21
C GLN A 506 -25.53 -10.93 17.33
N LEU A 507 -25.31 -10.27 16.17
CA LEU A 507 -26.39 -9.98 15.22
C LEU A 507 -27.13 -11.25 14.80
N LEU A 508 -26.41 -12.32 14.46
CA LEU A 508 -27.02 -13.60 14.10
C LEU A 508 -27.75 -14.23 15.28
N ARG A 509 -27.16 -14.21 16.47
CA ARG A 509 -27.72 -14.78 17.69
C ARG A 509 -29.02 -14.08 18.11
N GLU A 510 -29.03 -12.75 18.11
CA GLU A 510 -30.20 -11.95 18.52
C GLU A 510 -31.38 -12.08 17.55
N ASN A 511 -31.09 -12.34 16.26
CA ASN A 511 -32.12 -12.59 15.27
C ASN A 511 -32.46 -14.09 15.11
N GLY A 512 -31.83 -14.99 15.89
CA GLY A 512 -32.10 -16.43 15.90
C GLY A 512 -31.84 -17.11 14.57
N ILE A 513 -30.86 -16.65 13.79
CA ILE A 513 -30.54 -17.16 12.46
C ILE A 513 -29.08 -17.63 12.34
N LEU A 514 -28.83 -18.53 11.40
CA LEU A 514 -27.50 -18.95 11.03
C LEU A 514 -26.98 -18.12 9.83
N LEU A 515 -25.66 -18.06 9.64
CA LEU A 515 -25.05 -17.32 8.53
C LEU A 515 -25.61 -17.72 7.16
N GLN A 516 -25.85 -19.03 6.94
CA GLN A 516 -26.40 -19.53 5.68
C GLN A 516 -27.82 -19.03 5.39
N GLN A 517 -28.53 -18.57 6.40
CA GLN A 517 -29.87 -18.00 6.29
C GLN A 517 -29.86 -16.51 5.96
N VAL A 518 -28.70 -15.85 6.02
CA VAL A 518 -28.53 -14.44 5.56
C VAL A 518 -28.56 -14.42 4.04
N THR A 519 -29.60 -13.83 3.47
CA THR A 519 -29.85 -13.74 2.03
C THR A 519 -30.43 -12.36 1.67
N HIS A 520 -30.57 -12.08 0.37
CA HIS A 520 -31.23 -10.86 -0.09
C HIS A 520 -32.64 -10.64 0.49
N ARG A 521 -33.34 -11.70 0.92
CA ARG A 521 -34.73 -11.63 1.42
C ARG A 521 -34.84 -10.96 2.80
N ASN A 522 -33.86 -11.19 3.67
CA ASN A 522 -33.82 -10.65 5.03
C ASN A 522 -32.71 -9.62 5.25
N PHE A 523 -31.99 -9.26 4.18
CA PHE A 523 -30.88 -8.33 4.25
C PHE A 523 -31.28 -6.97 4.84
N HIS A 524 -32.36 -6.37 4.34
CA HIS A 524 -32.81 -5.06 4.82
C HIS A 524 -33.25 -5.10 6.27
N GLU A 525 -33.96 -6.14 6.69
CA GLU A 525 -34.37 -6.30 8.09
C GLU A 525 -33.16 -6.41 9.02
N LEU A 526 -32.14 -7.19 8.63
CA LEU A 526 -30.91 -7.35 9.40
C LEU A 526 -30.09 -6.07 9.44
N LYS A 527 -30.02 -5.35 8.32
CA LYS A 527 -29.32 -4.08 8.24
C LYS A 527 -29.99 -3.02 9.10
N ASP A 528 -31.31 -2.89 9.02
CA ASP A 528 -32.10 -1.95 9.84
C ASP A 528 -31.98 -2.31 11.34
N TYR A 529 -32.00 -3.60 11.67
CA TYR A 529 -31.77 -4.07 13.03
C TYR A 529 -30.38 -3.67 13.54
N LEU A 530 -29.34 -3.92 12.73
CA LEU A 530 -27.97 -3.52 13.05
C LEU A 530 -27.86 -2.02 13.27
N GLU A 531 -28.39 -1.19 12.36
CA GLU A 531 -28.32 0.28 12.46
C GLU A 531 -29.02 0.78 13.75
N LYS A 532 -30.12 0.18 14.12
CA LYS A 532 -30.89 0.57 15.30
C LYS A 532 -30.24 0.15 16.61
N HIS A 533 -29.62 -1.02 16.65
CA HIS A 533 -29.09 -1.63 17.89
C HIS A 533 -27.55 -1.63 17.94
N PHE A 534 -26.87 -1.03 16.97
CA PHE A 534 -25.41 -1.09 16.87
C PHE A 534 -24.72 -0.65 18.15
N GLY A 535 -25.11 0.47 18.75
CA GLY A 535 -24.48 1.00 19.95
C GLY A 535 -24.55 0.02 21.14
N GLU A 536 -25.70 -0.60 21.35
CA GLU A 536 -25.89 -1.60 22.40
C GLU A 536 -25.03 -2.83 22.15
N ILE A 537 -25.08 -3.38 20.93
CA ILE A 537 -24.29 -4.55 20.52
C ILE A 537 -22.78 -4.25 20.60
N TYR A 538 -22.37 -3.03 20.23
CA TYR A 538 -20.97 -2.60 20.31
C TYR A 538 -20.47 -2.55 21.78
N LEU A 539 -21.25 -1.97 22.70
CA LEU A 539 -20.90 -1.93 24.12
C LEU A 539 -20.82 -3.32 24.75
N GLN A 540 -21.75 -4.20 24.40
CA GLN A 540 -21.71 -5.61 24.83
C GLN A 540 -20.47 -6.32 24.27
N SER A 541 -20.12 -6.04 23.01
CA SER A 541 -18.92 -6.62 22.36
C SER A 541 -17.62 -6.17 23.03
N ILE A 542 -17.52 -4.91 23.45
CA ILE A 542 -16.40 -4.41 24.25
C ILE A 542 -16.28 -5.19 25.56
N GLN A 543 -17.41 -5.41 26.28
CA GLN A 543 -17.40 -6.14 27.54
C GLN A 543 -16.97 -7.60 27.36
N ILE A 544 -17.39 -8.25 26.28
CA ILE A 544 -16.97 -9.62 25.94
C ILE A 544 -15.46 -9.65 25.70
N LEU A 545 -14.94 -8.72 24.91
CA LEU A 545 -13.53 -8.64 24.60
C LEU A 545 -12.68 -8.31 25.84
N GLU A 546 -13.16 -7.39 26.69
CA GLU A 546 -12.51 -7.04 27.95
C GLU A 546 -12.40 -8.27 28.90
N ARG A 547 -13.46 -9.08 29.00
CA ARG A 547 -13.43 -10.32 29.78
C ARG A 547 -12.41 -11.33 29.22
N ALA A 548 -12.33 -11.49 27.91
CA ALA A 548 -11.35 -12.37 27.28
C ALA A 548 -9.91 -11.87 27.56
N ILE A 549 -9.65 -10.57 27.50
CA ILE A 549 -8.33 -9.98 27.85
C ILE A 549 -8.03 -10.20 29.33
N VAL A 550 -9.01 -10.01 30.22
CA VAL A 550 -8.84 -10.25 31.67
C VAL A 550 -8.61 -11.74 31.95
N SER A 551 -9.24 -12.64 31.23
CA SER A 551 -8.97 -14.08 31.34
C SER A 551 -7.52 -14.43 31.04
N LEU A 552 -6.94 -13.84 29.98
CA LEU A 552 -5.55 -14.06 29.60
C LEU A 552 -4.52 -13.46 30.54
N TYR A 553 -4.81 -12.29 31.12
CA TYR A 553 -3.78 -11.49 31.81
C TYR A 553 -4.06 -11.23 33.29
N GLY A 554 -5.28 -11.47 33.78
CA GLY A 554 -5.73 -11.12 35.12
C GLY A 554 -6.20 -9.67 35.22
N SER A 555 -7.03 -9.36 36.23
CA SER A 555 -7.69 -8.07 36.42
C SER A 555 -6.77 -6.93 36.88
N ASP A 556 -5.62 -7.25 37.49
CA ASP A 556 -4.82 -6.29 38.25
C ASP A 556 -3.52 -5.85 37.57
N LYS A 557 -3.32 -6.18 36.30
CA LYS A 557 -2.09 -5.84 35.57
C LYS A 557 -2.37 -4.80 34.49
N GLU A 558 -1.65 -3.68 34.55
CA GLU A 558 -1.48 -2.81 33.38
C GLU A 558 -0.82 -3.61 32.26
N ILE A 559 -1.52 -3.77 31.14
CA ILE A 559 -1.01 -4.48 29.97
C ILE A 559 -0.40 -3.44 29.05
N SER A 560 0.88 -3.60 28.70
CA SER A 560 1.53 -2.69 27.76
C SER A 560 0.87 -2.75 26.36
N PHE A 561 0.89 -1.65 25.65
CA PHE A 561 0.39 -1.57 24.26
C PHE A 561 1.06 -2.62 23.35
N GLN A 562 2.35 -2.83 23.48
CA GLN A 562 3.09 -3.85 22.72
C GLN A 562 2.52 -5.25 22.96
N ARG A 563 2.20 -5.57 24.22
CA ARG A 563 1.62 -6.86 24.58
C ARG A 563 0.20 -7.02 24.07
N LEU A 564 -0.60 -5.96 24.14
CA LEU A 564 -1.94 -5.94 23.53
C LEU A 564 -1.85 -6.14 22.00
N SER A 565 -1.00 -5.38 21.31
CA SER A 565 -0.79 -5.54 19.87
C SER A 565 -0.40 -6.98 19.49
N ALA A 566 0.56 -7.59 20.24
CA ALA A 566 0.97 -8.97 20.01
C ALA A 566 -0.18 -9.96 20.19
N THR A 567 -1.01 -9.78 21.22
CA THR A 567 -2.16 -10.64 21.51
C THR A 567 -3.19 -10.64 20.37
N PHE A 568 -3.53 -9.45 19.87
CA PHE A 568 -4.46 -9.31 18.74
C PHE A 568 -3.87 -9.86 17.43
N ARG A 569 -2.55 -9.73 17.23
CA ARG A 569 -1.88 -10.25 16.04
C ARG A 569 -1.79 -11.78 16.02
N ARG A 570 -1.51 -12.40 17.14
CA ARG A 570 -1.35 -13.86 17.25
C ARG A 570 -2.68 -14.60 17.28
N GLY A 571 -3.77 -13.89 17.56
CA GLY A 571 -5.08 -14.51 17.70
C GLY A 571 -5.29 -15.27 19.02
N ASP A 572 -4.46 -15.01 20.04
CA ASP A 572 -4.53 -15.67 21.35
C ASP A 572 -5.93 -15.51 22.00
N LEU A 573 -6.64 -14.42 21.68
CA LEU A 573 -7.99 -14.14 22.18
C LEU A 573 -9.09 -15.05 21.61
N LEU A 574 -8.85 -15.74 20.49
CA LEU A 574 -9.92 -16.55 19.85
C LEU A 574 -10.34 -17.73 20.71
N GLU A 575 -9.40 -18.35 21.42
CA GLU A 575 -9.71 -19.46 22.33
C GLU A 575 -10.58 -18.97 23.50
N GLU A 576 -10.21 -17.84 24.08
CA GLU A 576 -10.98 -17.23 25.20
C GLU A 576 -12.37 -16.76 24.75
N LEU A 577 -12.51 -16.20 23.54
CA LEU A 577 -13.78 -15.78 22.97
C LEU A 577 -14.70 -16.97 22.61
N SER A 578 -14.13 -18.15 22.34
CA SER A 578 -14.92 -19.37 22.08
C SER A 578 -15.50 -19.99 23.34
N LEU A 579 -14.96 -19.64 24.52
CA LEU A 579 -15.38 -20.13 25.83
C LEU A 579 -16.46 -19.23 26.49
N THR A 580 -16.67 -18.04 25.93
CA THR A 580 -17.67 -17.05 26.40
C THR A 580 -18.91 -17.03 25.51
#